data_9f324daa6fe592c60f5afa80a14d341b
#
_entry.id   9f324daa6fe592c60f5afa80a14d341b
#
_cell.length_a   1.000
_cell.length_b   1.000
_cell.length_c   1.000
_cell.angle_alpha   90.00
_cell.angle_beta   90.00
_cell.angle_gamma   90.00
#
_symmetry.space_group_name_H-M   'P 1'
#
loop_
_entity.id
_entity.type
_entity.pdbx_description
1 polymer ?
#
loop_
_entity_poly.entity_id
_entity_poly.type
_entity_poly.pdbx_seq_one_letter_code
_entity_poly.pdbx_strand_id
1 'polypeptide(L)'
;MSVRYKDPHLIAVKKYRTLGFLFVLIAGMGILSYASVPLYKLFCQVTGYGGTTQQVTGPSSQILERKIKIRFDANTKPTLDWDFQPAQTSIDISVGQNTLAFYKAENTGKDPIVGTATFNVTPEKAGVYFNKIDCFCFVEQLLAPQEAVDMPVSFFIDPDIVNDPNLDDVTTITLSYTFFPSEDQSLVGKTKKENAS
;
A
#
# COMPACT_ATOMS: atom_id res chain seq x y z
N MET A 1 -0.20 -1.03 73.59
CA MET A 1 -0.43 -0.97 72.15
C MET A 1 0.24 0.30 71.63
N SER A 2 1.44 0.19 71.01
CA SER A 2 2.20 1.37 70.54
C SER A 2 1.82 1.68 69.10
N VAL A 3 1.09 2.77 68.90
CA VAL A 3 0.76 3.27 67.56
C VAL A 3 2.03 3.89 66.98
N ARG A 4 2.65 3.20 66.01
CA ARG A 4 3.83 3.69 65.30
C ARG A 4 3.41 4.86 64.40
N TYR A 5 3.61 6.08 64.82
CA TYR A 5 3.38 7.31 64.06
C TYR A 5 4.33 7.29 62.83
N LYS A 6 3.76 7.11 61.61
CA LYS A 6 4.53 7.18 60.37
C LYS A 6 4.78 8.64 60.02
N ASP A 7 6.06 9.04 59.98
CA ASP A 7 6.46 10.40 59.61
C ASP A 7 5.85 10.85 58.27
N PRO A 8 5.09 11.96 58.26
CA PRO A 8 4.41 12.44 57.04
C PRO A 8 5.35 12.77 55.90
N HIS A 9 6.60 13.17 56.17
CA HIS A 9 7.64 13.42 55.16
C HIS A 9 8.05 12.16 54.38
N LEU A 10 8.19 11.03 55.05
CA LEU A 10 8.54 9.77 54.41
C LEU A 10 7.41 9.25 53.52
N ILE A 11 6.17 9.50 53.87
CA ILE A 11 4.99 9.14 53.07
C ILE A 11 4.90 10.02 51.82
N ALA A 12 5.19 11.32 51.95
CA ALA A 12 5.19 12.25 50.81
C ALA A 12 6.27 11.90 49.78
N VAL A 13 7.51 11.65 50.22
CA VAL A 13 8.62 11.25 49.33
C VAL A 13 8.31 9.95 48.56
N LYS A 14 7.74 8.94 49.25
CA LYS A 14 7.32 7.70 48.58
C LYS A 14 6.23 7.94 47.52
N LYS A 15 5.23 8.78 47.85
CA LYS A 15 4.16 9.14 46.89
C LYS A 15 4.73 9.82 45.62
N TYR A 16 5.63 10.79 45.77
CA TYR A 16 6.24 11.47 44.62
C TYR A 16 7.12 10.54 43.77
N ARG A 17 7.83 9.61 44.39
CA ARG A 17 8.61 8.59 43.65
C ARG A 17 7.71 7.65 42.87
N THR A 18 6.62 7.19 43.48
CA THR A 18 5.63 6.32 42.78
C THR A 18 4.94 7.08 41.63
N LEU A 19 4.56 8.35 41.88
CA LEU A 19 3.95 9.19 40.85
C LEU A 19 4.89 9.42 39.67
N GLY A 20 6.17 9.71 39.96
CA GLY A 20 7.20 9.86 38.93
C GLY A 20 7.42 8.59 38.11
N PHE A 21 7.47 7.44 38.78
CA PHE A 21 7.59 6.15 38.11
C PHE A 21 6.39 5.86 37.19
N LEU A 22 5.17 6.13 37.67
CA LEU A 22 3.96 5.97 36.87
C LEU A 22 3.95 6.90 35.64
N PHE A 23 4.40 8.14 35.81
CA PHE A 23 4.48 9.09 34.70
C PHE A 23 5.48 8.62 33.64
N VAL A 24 6.67 8.16 34.05
CA VAL A 24 7.69 7.61 33.15
C VAL A 24 7.16 6.38 32.43
N LEU A 25 6.41 5.51 33.09
CA LEU A 25 5.83 4.32 32.50
C LEU A 25 4.79 4.67 31.43
N ILE A 26 3.88 5.61 31.74
CA ILE A 26 2.85 6.07 30.77
C ILE A 26 3.51 6.75 29.56
N ALA A 27 4.51 7.61 29.79
CA ALA A 27 5.24 8.27 28.73
C ALA A 27 6.00 7.26 27.86
N GLY A 28 6.63 6.26 28.48
CA GLY A 28 7.29 5.17 27.76
C GLY A 28 6.36 4.34 26.90
N MET A 29 5.17 4.01 27.39
CA MET A 29 4.14 3.31 26.60
C MET A 29 3.66 4.16 25.42
N GLY A 30 3.47 5.46 25.62
CA GLY A 30 3.10 6.38 24.53
C GLY A 30 4.17 6.46 23.44
N ILE A 31 5.45 6.56 23.81
CA ILE A 31 6.57 6.57 22.87
C ILE A 31 6.66 5.24 22.10
N LEU A 32 6.54 4.10 22.76
CA LEU A 32 6.55 2.78 22.14
C LEU A 32 5.39 2.62 21.16
N SER A 33 4.19 3.06 21.54
CA SER A 33 3.01 3.01 20.67
C SER A 33 3.19 3.86 19.42
N TYR A 34 3.75 5.06 19.54
CA TYR A 34 4.04 5.92 18.39
C TYR A 34 5.14 5.35 17.49
N ALA A 35 6.20 4.80 18.08
CA ALA A 35 7.33 4.21 17.35
C ALA A 35 6.96 2.90 16.62
N SER A 36 5.91 2.20 17.04
CA SER A 36 5.49 0.94 16.44
C SER A 36 5.02 1.11 14.97
N VAL A 37 4.39 2.26 14.65
CA VAL A 37 3.87 2.52 13.30
C VAL A 37 4.97 2.61 12.24
N PRO A 38 6.02 3.46 12.40
CA PRO A 38 7.10 3.51 11.43
C PRO A 38 7.91 2.20 11.37
N LEU A 39 8.08 1.52 12.51
CA LEU A 39 8.77 0.25 12.56
C LEU A 39 8.02 -0.85 11.79
N TYR A 40 6.69 -0.91 11.92
CA TYR A 40 5.86 -1.84 11.19
C TYR A 40 5.88 -1.56 9.68
N LYS A 41 5.83 -0.29 9.27
CA LYS A 41 5.98 0.09 7.85
C LYS A 41 7.32 -0.37 7.26
N LEU A 42 8.41 -0.15 7.99
CA LEU A 42 9.73 -0.60 7.57
C LEU A 42 9.78 -2.13 7.47
N PHE A 43 9.22 -2.83 8.44
CA PHE A 43 9.12 -4.29 8.41
C PHE A 43 8.37 -4.79 7.17
N CYS A 44 7.19 -4.21 6.86
CA CYS A 44 6.42 -4.58 5.67
C CYS A 44 7.19 -4.30 4.37
N GLN A 45 7.92 -3.18 4.29
CA GLN A 45 8.73 -2.85 3.12
C GLN A 45 9.90 -3.82 2.90
N VAL A 46 10.57 -4.23 3.97
CA VAL A 46 11.74 -5.14 3.87
C VAL A 46 11.32 -6.58 3.64
N THR A 47 10.21 -7.01 4.25
CA THR A 47 9.75 -8.41 4.19
C THR A 47 8.70 -8.67 3.10
N GLY A 48 8.16 -7.61 2.47
CA GLY A 48 7.02 -7.72 1.56
C GLY A 48 5.73 -8.21 2.23
N TYR A 49 5.71 -8.25 3.56
CA TYR A 49 4.55 -8.70 4.32
C TYR A 49 3.35 -7.79 4.06
N GLY A 50 2.17 -8.38 3.89
CA GLY A 50 0.96 -7.64 3.54
C GLY A 50 0.83 -7.35 2.03
N GLY A 51 1.57 -8.07 1.15
CA GLY A 51 1.50 -7.93 -0.31
C GLY A 51 2.14 -6.64 -0.85
N THR A 52 3.01 -5.99 -0.06
CA THR A 52 3.77 -4.82 -0.53
C THR A 52 4.81 -5.26 -1.55
N THR A 53 4.83 -4.58 -2.69
CA THR A 53 5.79 -4.83 -3.78
C THR A 53 7.01 -3.95 -3.66
N GLN A 54 8.12 -4.40 -4.26
CA GLN A 54 9.31 -3.59 -4.38
C GLN A 54 9.22 -2.67 -5.61
N GLN A 55 9.83 -1.49 -5.50
CA GLN A 55 10.05 -0.60 -6.64
C GLN A 55 11.49 -0.74 -7.10
N VAL A 56 11.66 -1.08 -8.35
CA VAL A 56 12.97 -1.19 -8.98
C VAL A 56 13.09 -0.22 -10.14
N THR A 57 14.28 0.32 -10.35
CA THR A 57 14.55 1.35 -11.36
C THR A 57 14.87 0.78 -12.75
N GLY A 58 14.74 -0.52 -12.94
CA GLY A 58 15.10 -1.11 -14.23
C GLY A 58 14.51 -2.50 -14.46
N PRO A 59 14.61 -2.99 -15.71
CA PRO A 59 14.13 -4.31 -16.08
C PRO A 59 14.99 -5.41 -15.42
N SER A 60 14.38 -6.61 -15.30
CA SER A 60 15.12 -7.80 -14.89
C SER A 60 16.25 -8.12 -15.88
N SER A 61 17.37 -8.59 -15.34
CA SER A 61 18.53 -8.98 -16.14
C SER A 61 18.47 -10.44 -16.64
N GLN A 62 17.54 -11.25 -16.12
CA GLN A 62 17.48 -12.67 -16.40
C GLN A 62 16.04 -13.15 -16.55
N ILE A 63 15.76 -13.93 -17.60
CA ILE A 63 14.45 -14.58 -17.82
C ILE A 63 14.64 -16.08 -17.63
N LEU A 64 13.76 -16.68 -16.83
CA LEU A 64 13.75 -18.11 -16.51
C LEU A 64 12.59 -18.82 -17.20
N GLU A 65 12.68 -20.14 -17.36
CA GLU A 65 11.64 -20.94 -18.00
C GLU A 65 10.37 -21.13 -17.15
N ARG A 66 10.46 -20.95 -15.81
CA ARG A 66 9.30 -21.04 -14.93
C ARG A 66 8.28 -19.97 -15.31
N LYS A 67 7.04 -20.43 -15.55
CA LYS A 67 5.92 -19.54 -15.86
C LYS A 67 5.01 -19.37 -14.66
N ILE A 68 4.52 -18.15 -14.48
CA ILE A 68 3.56 -17.79 -13.45
C ILE A 68 2.40 -17.08 -14.14
N LYS A 69 1.19 -17.46 -13.79
CA LYS A 69 -0.03 -16.79 -14.24
C LYS A 69 -0.28 -15.54 -13.40
N ILE A 70 -0.33 -14.39 -14.05
CA ILE A 70 -0.71 -13.13 -13.40
C ILE A 70 -2.18 -12.89 -13.68
N ARG A 71 -2.98 -12.72 -12.64
CA ARG A 71 -4.38 -12.31 -12.72
C ARG A 71 -4.48 -10.84 -12.34
N PHE A 72 -5.36 -10.14 -13.04
CA PHE A 72 -5.63 -8.73 -12.79
C PHE A 72 -7.03 -8.57 -12.24
N ASP A 73 -7.13 -7.83 -11.14
CA ASP A 73 -8.38 -7.52 -10.47
C ASP A 73 -8.50 -6.00 -10.29
N ALA A 74 -9.70 -5.46 -10.47
CA ALA A 74 -9.97 -4.04 -10.45
C ALA A 74 -11.24 -3.76 -9.67
N ASN A 75 -11.15 -2.85 -8.72
CA ASN A 75 -12.24 -2.49 -7.84
C ASN A 75 -12.35 -0.98 -7.69
N THR A 76 -13.55 -0.47 -7.47
CA THR A 76 -13.83 0.91 -7.10
C THR A 76 -14.67 0.95 -5.82
N LYS A 77 -14.48 1.97 -5.00
CA LYS A 77 -15.40 2.23 -3.89
C LYS A 77 -16.74 2.74 -4.41
N PRO A 78 -17.87 2.38 -3.78
CA PRO A 78 -19.21 2.82 -4.20
C PRO A 78 -19.41 4.35 -4.22
N THR A 79 -18.50 5.09 -3.59
CA THR A 79 -18.49 6.56 -3.55
C THR A 79 -17.75 7.21 -4.73
N LEU A 80 -17.15 6.41 -5.61
CA LEU A 80 -16.45 6.84 -6.80
C LEU A 80 -17.17 6.27 -8.03
N ASP A 81 -17.84 7.15 -8.77
CA ASP A 81 -18.62 6.79 -9.96
C ASP A 81 -17.70 6.52 -11.17
N TRP A 82 -16.76 5.62 -10.99
CA TRP A 82 -15.83 5.16 -12.04
C TRP A 82 -16.10 3.70 -12.40
N ASP A 83 -16.11 3.42 -13.69
CA ASP A 83 -15.95 2.06 -14.22
C ASP A 83 -14.45 1.80 -14.37
N PHE A 84 -13.94 0.84 -13.61
CA PHE A 84 -12.52 0.51 -13.58
C PHE A 84 -12.34 -0.98 -13.82
N GLN A 85 -11.69 -1.32 -14.93
CA GLN A 85 -11.55 -2.71 -15.39
C GLN A 85 -10.14 -2.98 -15.92
N PRO A 86 -9.59 -4.20 -15.74
CA PRO A 86 -8.38 -4.61 -16.41
C PRO A 86 -8.65 -4.85 -17.90
N ALA A 87 -7.76 -4.41 -18.77
CA ALA A 87 -7.84 -4.67 -20.22
C ALA A 87 -7.74 -6.18 -20.54
N GLN A 88 -7.12 -6.94 -19.64
CA GLN A 88 -6.99 -8.40 -19.71
C GLN A 88 -7.12 -9.00 -18.31
N THR A 89 -7.83 -10.11 -18.18
CA THR A 89 -8.09 -10.74 -16.87
C THR A 89 -6.90 -11.54 -16.37
N SER A 90 -6.07 -12.07 -17.25
CA SER A 90 -4.85 -12.79 -16.87
C SER A 90 -3.87 -12.90 -18.03
N ILE A 91 -2.60 -13.14 -17.70
CA ILE A 91 -1.50 -13.40 -18.63
C ILE A 91 -0.53 -14.40 -18.00
N ASP A 92 0.04 -15.30 -18.82
CA ASP A 92 1.13 -16.18 -18.39
C ASP A 92 2.45 -15.55 -18.79
N ILE A 93 3.34 -15.33 -17.80
CA ILE A 93 4.64 -14.72 -18.02
C ILE A 93 5.75 -15.63 -17.50
N SER A 94 6.93 -15.54 -18.11
CA SER A 94 8.13 -16.16 -17.58
C SER A 94 8.72 -15.33 -16.44
N VAL A 95 9.26 -15.98 -15.42
CA VAL A 95 9.94 -15.31 -14.31
C VAL A 95 11.09 -14.45 -14.87
N GLY A 96 11.19 -13.20 -14.42
CA GLY A 96 12.13 -12.21 -14.96
C GLY A 96 11.66 -11.50 -16.24
N GLN A 97 10.55 -11.92 -16.85
CA GLN A 97 10.03 -11.26 -18.03
C GLN A 97 9.38 -9.93 -17.70
N ASN A 98 9.89 -8.84 -18.29
CA ASN A 98 9.23 -7.54 -18.19
C ASN A 98 7.92 -7.55 -18.97
N THR A 99 6.85 -7.14 -18.30
CA THR A 99 5.50 -7.21 -18.84
C THR A 99 4.80 -5.89 -18.62
N LEU A 100 4.03 -5.47 -19.63
CA LEU A 100 3.16 -4.31 -19.59
C LEU A 100 1.71 -4.79 -19.59
N ALA A 101 0.93 -4.34 -18.63
CA ALA A 101 -0.52 -4.55 -18.58
C ALA A 101 -1.23 -3.20 -18.53
N PHE A 102 -2.49 -3.20 -18.92
CA PHE A 102 -3.31 -1.99 -18.93
C PHE A 102 -4.57 -2.19 -18.12
N TYR A 103 -4.96 -1.14 -17.42
CA TYR A 103 -6.28 -0.97 -16.83
C TYR A 103 -6.97 0.19 -17.51
N LYS A 104 -8.28 0.11 -17.66
CA LYS A 104 -9.11 1.20 -18.16
C LYS A 104 -9.93 1.77 -17.01
N ALA A 105 -9.90 3.07 -16.84
CA ALA A 105 -10.78 3.80 -15.93
C ALA A 105 -11.64 4.77 -16.73
N GLU A 106 -12.93 4.87 -16.40
CA GLU A 106 -13.87 5.79 -17.00
C GLU A 106 -14.73 6.43 -15.91
N ASN A 107 -14.81 7.76 -15.92
CA ASN A 107 -15.72 8.46 -15.01
C ASN A 107 -17.14 8.43 -15.58
N THR A 108 -18.00 7.62 -15.02
CA THR A 108 -19.42 7.49 -15.43
C THR A 108 -20.32 8.52 -14.74
N GLY A 109 -19.76 9.30 -13.80
CA GLY A 109 -20.44 10.37 -13.08
C GLY A 109 -20.68 11.62 -13.93
N LYS A 110 -21.32 12.61 -13.31
CA LYS A 110 -21.67 13.91 -13.96
C LYS A 110 -20.68 15.01 -13.63
N ASP A 111 -19.84 14.81 -12.61
CA ASP A 111 -18.90 15.79 -12.11
C ASP A 111 -17.46 15.29 -12.25
N PRO A 112 -16.48 16.18 -12.48
CA PRO A 112 -15.09 15.79 -12.46
C PRO A 112 -14.70 15.38 -11.04
N ILE A 113 -13.96 14.28 -10.90
CA ILE A 113 -13.54 13.74 -9.61
C ILE A 113 -12.11 13.24 -9.65
N VAL A 114 -11.38 13.47 -8.56
CA VAL A 114 -10.02 12.95 -8.38
C VAL A 114 -10.08 11.62 -7.66
N GLY A 115 -9.50 10.59 -8.28
CA GLY A 115 -9.33 9.27 -7.71
C GLY A 115 -7.88 8.98 -7.34
N THR A 116 -7.69 8.19 -6.30
CA THR A 116 -6.40 7.62 -5.91
C THR A 116 -6.51 6.10 -5.84
N ALA A 117 -5.45 5.39 -6.21
CA ALA A 117 -5.44 3.94 -6.24
C ALA A 117 -4.54 3.36 -5.16
N THR A 118 -4.99 2.27 -4.56
CA THR A 118 -4.14 1.35 -3.82
C THR A 118 -4.07 0.01 -4.55
N PHE A 119 -3.01 -0.75 -4.30
CA PHE A 119 -2.86 -2.07 -4.90
C PHE A 119 -2.43 -3.09 -3.86
N ASN A 120 -2.70 -4.36 -4.16
CA ASN A 120 -2.30 -5.50 -3.36
C ASN A 120 -1.89 -6.67 -4.27
N VAL A 121 -0.97 -7.50 -3.79
CA VAL A 121 -0.53 -8.73 -4.46
C VAL A 121 -0.90 -9.94 -3.61
N THR A 122 -1.54 -10.92 -4.22
CA THR A 122 -1.96 -12.15 -3.56
C THR A 122 -1.40 -13.37 -4.32
N PRO A 123 -0.77 -14.35 -3.62
CA PRO A 123 -0.58 -14.45 -2.18
C PRO A 123 0.46 -13.44 -1.66
N GLU A 124 0.30 -12.98 -0.42
CA GLU A 124 1.17 -11.98 0.20
C GLU A 124 2.65 -12.37 0.19
N LYS A 125 2.94 -13.68 0.36
CA LYS A 125 4.30 -14.23 0.30
C LYS A 125 5.01 -13.98 -1.04
N ALA A 126 4.26 -13.79 -2.13
CA ALA A 126 4.81 -13.47 -3.45
C ALA A 126 5.06 -11.96 -3.66
N GLY A 127 4.54 -11.11 -2.79
CA GLY A 127 4.65 -9.66 -2.92
C GLY A 127 6.10 -9.15 -2.95
N VAL A 128 7.01 -9.80 -2.21
CA VAL A 128 8.45 -9.47 -2.19
C VAL A 128 9.11 -9.62 -3.56
N TYR A 129 8.65 -10.60 -4.34
CA TYR A 129 9.18 -10.93 -5.66
C TYR A 129 8.41 -10.27 -6.80
N PHE A 130 7.33 -9.55 -6.49
CA PHE A 130 6.59 -8.78 -7.47
C PHE A 130 7.17 -7.37 -7.60
N ASN A 131 8.04 -7.19 -8.58
CA ASN A 131 8.73 -5.94 -8.85
C ASN A 131 7.93 -5.08 -9.83
N LYS A 132 7.54 -3.91 -9.38
CA LYS A 132 6.83 -2.91 -10.18
C LYS A 132 7.81 -1.83 -10.61
N ILE A 133 7.93 -1.64 -11.93
CA ILE A 133 8.84 -0.66 -12.51
C ILE A 133 8.15 0.70 -12.59
N ASP A 134 6.94 0.72 -13.14
CA ASP A 134 6.16 1.95 -13.31
C ASP A 134 4.67 1.70 -13.03
N CYS A 135 3.99 2.70 -12.48
CA CYS A 135 2.62 2.57 -12.05
C CYS A 135 1.92 3.94 -11.95
N PHE A 136 0.70 3.98 -12.41
CA PHE A 136 -0.21 5.11 -12.25
C PHE A 136 -0.67 5.35 -10.80
N CYS A 137 -0.52 4.38 -9.89
CA CYS A 137 -1.08 4.44 -8.53
C CYS A 137 -0.41 5.45 -7.59
N PHE A 138 0.69 6.06 -8.00
CA PHE A 138 1.37 7.11 -7.21
C PHE A 138 0.92 8.51 -7.56
N VAL A 139 0.06 8.66 -8.57
CA VAL A 139 -0.41 9.97 -9.03
C VAL A 139 -1.93 10.00 -8.89
N GLU A 140 -2.43 11.06 -8.29
CA GLU A 140 -3.86 11.34 -8.28
C GLU A 140 -4.36 11.54 -9.70
N GLN A 141 -5.43 10.84 -10.06
CA GLN A 141 -6.03 10.90 -11.39
C GLN A 141 -7.29 11.75 -11.35
N LEU A 142 -7.30 12.85 -12.09
CA LEU A 142 -8.50 13.63 -12.33
C LEU A 142 -9.14 13.16 -13.64
N LEU A 143 -10.39 12.71 -13.58
CA LEU A 143 -11.19 12.40 -14.76
C LEU A 143 -12.38 13.33 -14.84
N ALA A 144 -12.54 13.99 -16.01
CA ALA A 144 -13.73 14.74 -16.34
C ALA A 144 -14.93 13.78 -16.53
N PRO A 145 -16.18 14.27 -16.51
CA PRO A 145 -17.35 13.44 -16.82
C PRO A 145 -17.22 12.74 -18.18
N GLN A 146 -17.47 11.45 -18.23
CA GLN A 146 -17.38 10.57 -19.41
C GLN A 146 -15.95 10.45 -19.98
N GLU A 147 -14.94 10.90 -19.26
CA GLU A 147 -13.54 10.72 -19.65
C GLU A 147 -13.08 9.30 -19.32
N ALA A 148 -12.44 8.67 -20.30
CA ALA A 148 -11.82 7.35 -20.15
C ALA A 148 -10.31 7.46 -20.38
N VAL A 149 -9.53 6.72 -19.57
CA VAL A 149 -8.07 6.71 -19.66
C VAL A 149 -7.54 5.29 -19.52
N ASP A 150 -6.51 4.98 -20.30
CA ASP A 150 -5.75 3.72 -20.17
C ASP A 150 -4.57 3.94 -19.21
N MET A 151 -4.48 3.07 -18.23
CA MET A 151 -3.50 3.15 -17.14
C MET A 151 -2.49 2.01 -17.26
N PRO A 152 -1.26 2.26 -17.73
CA PRO A 152 -0.24 1.24 -17.88
C PRO A 152 0.37 0.83 -16.54
N VAL A 153 0.67 -0.46 -16.39
CA VAL A 153 1.43 -1.02 -15.27
C VAL A 153 2.55 -1.88 -15.85
N SER A 154 3.80 -1.49 -15.58
CA SER A 154 4.99 -2.24 -15.98
C SER A 154 5.55 -2.97 -14.77
N PHE A 155 5.76 -4.29 -14.90
CA PHE A 155 6.22 -5.14 -13.82
C PHE A 155 6.96 -6.37 -14.31
N PHE A 156 7.65 -7.06 -13.40
CA PHE A 156 8.20 -8.41 -13.59
C PHE A 156 8.20 -9.17 -12.27
N ILE A 157 8.33 -10.50 -12.35
CA ILE A 157 8.55 -11.35 -11.19
C ILE A 157 10.05 -11.57 -11.02
N ASP A 158 10.56 -11.30 -9.81
CA ASP A 158 11.98 -11.45 -9.51
C ASP A 158 12.46 -12.87 -9.74
N PRO A 159 13.58 -13.07 -10.45
CA PRO A 159 14.17 -14.39 -10.62
C PRO A 159 14.45 -15.14 -9.33
N ASP A 160 14.70 -14.45 -8.23
CA ASP A 160 14.98 -15.06 -6.92
C ASP A 160 13.79 -15.85 -6.36
N ILE A 161 12.58 -15.68 -6.89
CA ILE A 161 11.40 -16.47 -6.50
C ILE A 161 11.62 -17.98 -6.67
N VAL A 162 12.48 -18.41 -7.58
CA VAL A 162 12.74 -19.83 -7.82
C VAL A 162 13.64 -20.45 -6.73
N ASN A 163 14.32 -19.62 -5.96
CA ASN A 163 15.21 -20.02 -4.88
C ASN A 163 14.49 -20.13 -3.52
N ASP A 164 13.21 -19.71 -3.43
CA ASP A 164 12.42 -19.75 -2.21
C ASP A 164 11.48 -20.97 -2.20
N PRO A 165 11.77 -22.01 -1.37
CA PRO A 165 10.95 -23.21 -1.29
C PRO A 165 9.50 -22.94 -0.84
N ASN A 166 9.25 -21.81 -0.15
CA ASN A 166 7.90 -21.45 0.27
C ASN A 166 7.01 -20.97 -0.89
N LEU A 167 7.60 -20.75 -2.06
CA LEU A 167 6.92 -20.26 -3.27
C LEU A 167 6.86 -21.29 -4.41
N ASP A 168 7.30 -22.52 -4.16
CA ASP A 168 7.23 -23.60 -5.15
C ASP A 168 5.79 -23.93 -5.56
N ASP A 169 4.84 -23.78 -4.63
CA ASP A 169 3.42 -23.99 -4.83
C ASP A 169 2.70 -22.83 -5.55
N VAL A 170 3.36 -21.68 -5.67
CA VAL A 170 2.76 -20.48 -6.27
C VAL A 170 2.84 -20.55 -7.79
N THR A 171 1.70 -20.84 -8.42
CA THR A 171 1.53 -20.86 -9.88
C THR A 171 0.75 -19.65 -10.39
N THR A 172 0.06 -18.95 -9.51
CA THR A 172 -0.78 -17.80 -9.83
C THR A 172 -0.56 -16.68 -8.84
N ILE A 173 -0.36 -15.46 -9.35
CA ILE A 173 -0.27 -14.23 -8.56
C ILE A 173 -1.37 -13.30 -9.03
N THR A 174 -2.14 -12.71 -8.11
CA THR A 174 -3.18 -11.74 -8.44
C THR A 174 -2.71 -10.34 -8.05
N LEU A 175 -2.72 -9.43 -9.02
CA LEU A 175 -2.53 -8.00 -8.83
C LEU A 175 -3.89 -7.32 -8.79
N SER A 176 -4.28 -6.83 -7.62
CA SER A 176 -5.57 -6.17 -7.41
C SER A 176 -5.35 -4.68 -7.18
N TYR A 177 -6.10 -3.86 -7.89
CA TYR A 177 -6.17 -2.42 -7.69
C TYR A 177 -7.54 -2.02 -7.17
N THR A 178 -7.55 -1.05 -6.25
CA THR A 178 -8.79 -0.44 -5.75
C THR A 178 -8.68 1.07 -5.80
N PHE A 179 -9.60 1.72 -6.50
CA PHE A 179 -9.74 3.16 -6.53
C PHE A 179 -10.67 3.68 -5.43
N PHE A 180 -10.27 4.84 -4.90
CA PHE A 180 -10.98 5.61 -3.89
C PHE A 180 -11.09 7.06 -4.38
N PRO A 181 -12.15 7.81 -3.99
CA PRO A 181 -12.11 9.25 -4.17
C PRO A 181 -10.95 9.83 -3.34
N SER A 182 -10.14 10.70 -3.93
CA SER A 182 -9.08 11.39 -3.18
C SER A 182 -9.69 12.33 -2.14
N GLU A 183 -9.03 12.46 -0.99
CA GLU A 183 -9.38 13.48 0.01
C GLU A 183 -9.06 14.89 -0.52
N ASP A 184 -8.04 15.03 -1.38
CA ASP A 184 -7.69 16.29 -2.02
C ASP A 184 -8.32 16.41 -3.41
N GLN A 185 -9.39 17.18 -3.52
CA GLN A 185 -10.06 17.52 -4.77
C GLN A 185 -9.57 18.84 -5.39
N SER A 186 -8.41 19.36 -4.97
CA SER A 186 -7.90 20.67 -5.43
C SER A 186 -7.60 20.71 -6.95
N LEU A 187 -7.31 19.56 -7.55
CA LEU A 187 -7.11 19.43 -8.99
C LEU A 187 -8.38 19.79 -9.79
N VAL A 188 -9.56 19.45 -9.27
CA VAL A 188 -10.84 19.85 -9.90
C VAL A 188 -10.97 21.37 -10.00
N GLY A 189 -10.51 22.10 -8.97
CA GLY A 189 -10.55 23.56 -8.93
C GLY A 189 -9.57 24.23 -9.91
N LYS A 190 -8.44 23.61 -10.21
CA LYS A 190 -7.44 24.13 -11.16
C LYS A 190 -7.94 24.02 -12.61
N THR A 191 -8.48 22.89 -12.99
CA THR A 191 -9.01 22.65 -14.34
C THR A 191 -10.21 23.54 -14.66
N LYS A 192 -11.05 23.84 -13.65
CA LYS A 192 -12.19 24.74 -13.82
C LYS A 192 -11.77 26.20 -14.08
N LYS A 193 -10.60 26.61 -13.59
CA LYS A 193 -10.05 27.95 -13.87
C LYS A 193 -9.40 28.06 -15.24
N GLU A 194 -8.80 26.99 -15.73
CA GLU A 194 -8.12 26.95 -17.03
C GLU A 194 -9.11 26.93 -18.19
N ASN A 195 -10.25 26.26 -18.03
CA ASN A 195 -11.34 26.23 -19.02
C ASN A 195 -12.27 27.48 -19.00
N ALA A 196 -12.06 28.39 -18.05
CA ALA A 196 -12.85 29.64 -17.91
C ALA A 196 -12.08 30.89 -18.35
N SER A 197 -10.87 30.75 -18.91
CA SER A 197 -10.05 31.86 -19.49
C SER A 197 -9.93 31.70 -20.98
#